data_3f94ad39b8c1d05260e16b5f506048f8
#
_entry.id   3f94ad39b8c1d05260e16b5f506048f8
#
_cell.length_a   1.000
_cell.length_b   1.000
_cell.length_c   1.000
_cell.angle_alpha   90.00
_cell.angle_beta   90.00
_cell.angle_gamma   90.00
#
_symmetry.space_group_name_H-M   'P 1'
#
loop_
_entity.id
_entity.type
_entity.pdbx_description
1 polymer ?
#
loop_
_entity_poly.entity_id
_entity_poly.type
_entity_poly.pdbx_seq_one_letter_code
_entity_poly.pdbx_strand_id
1 'polypeptide(L)'
;MIKNIVIPLFFSVLSFNCCNAQKSQNKSSFFQKIEIDTLFIDEISIRSLNIEGNKVWFVANNNRYGFFDLKEREKVIHKVEKDNLKFEFRSSAITAKHFFALTIASPALLFKVNKENLSTEIVYENSNEKIFFDSLQFWNSKEGIALGDPIDNYFSIIITRDGGKTWQPLSKTVFHKNFDDEGAFAASNTNIVVQGNHTWIVSGGKKARIFYSPDKGKSWNVNETPIVQGQQMTGIFTAAFYNESIGCIAGGNYELPNQNFGNKAITRDGGKTWQLLGENSGPGYISCIQFVPKSKGNGIVTVGATGIHYSGDGGTTWKQMSTDSSLFTLRFIDASTAIAAGKNKMILISLKK
;
A
#
# COMPACT_ATOMS: atom_id res chain seq x y z
N MET A 1 -15.46 -89.44 31.26
CA MET A 1 -14.15 -88.80 31.41
C MET A 1 -14.13 -87.55 30.59
N ILE A 2 -14.39 -86.40 31.20
CA ILE A 2 -14.47 -85.14 30.57
C ILE A 2 -13.16 -84.42 30.95
N LYS A 3 -12.30 -84.09 29.95
CA LYS A 3 -11.06 -83.32 30.16
C LYS A 3 -11.41 -81.87 30.13
N ASN A 4 -11.13 -81.17 31.24
CA ASN A 4 -11.17 -79.68 31.29
C ASN A 4 -9.95 -79.12 30.61
N ILE A 5 -10.21 -78.27 29.61
CA ILE A 5 -9.17 -77.44 28.97
C ILE A 5 -9.23 -76.03 29.60
N VAL A 6 -8.17 -75.65 30.29
CA VAL A 6 -7.98 -74.29 30.83
C VAL A 6 -7.27 -73.48 29.77
N ILE A 7 -7.87 -72.40 29.29
CA ILE A 7 -7.26 -71.41 28.38
C ILE A 7 -6.77 -70.26 29.25
N PRO A 8 -5.47 -69.89 29.17
CA PRO A 8 -4.98 -68.70 29.83
C PRO A 8 -5.34 -67.43 29.04
N LEU A 9 -6.00 -66.51 29.73
CA LEU A 9 -6.28 -65.18 29.22
C LEU A 9 -5.02 -64.29 29.32
N PHE A 10 -4.44 -63.94 28.16
CA PHE A 10 -3.36 -62.94 28.06
C PHE A 10 -3.95 -61.55 28.11
N PHE A 11 -3.76 -60.82 29.19
CA PHE A 11 -4.02 -59.39 29.27
C PHE A 11 -2.82 -58.64 28.60
N SER A 12 -3.01 -58.10 27.42
CA SER A 12 -2.04 -57.15 26.82
C SER A 12 -2.33 -55.76 27.38
N VAL A 13 -1.42 -55.26 28.19
CA VAL A 13 -1.41 -53.86 28.64
C VAL A 13 -0.90 -53.01 27.48
N LEU A 14 -1.79 -52.33 26.77
CA LEU A 14 -1.48 -51.30 25.84
C LEU A 14 -1.05 -50.03 26.61
N SER A 15 0.23 -49.81 26.71
CA SER A 15 0.79 -48.55 27.20
C SER A 15 0.58 -47.46 26.11
N PHE A 16 -0.38 -46.57 26.37
CA PHE A 16 -0.52 -45.34 25.62
C PHE A 16 0.68 -44.42 25.93
N ASN A 17 1.67 -44.38 25.03
CA ASN A 17 2.67 -43.33 25.00
C ASN A 17 1.97 -42.04 24.57
N CYS A 18 1.60 -41.18 25.53
CA CYS A 18 1.22 -39.80 25.29
C CYS A 18 2.45 -39.06 24.75
N CYS A 19 2.59 -38.98 23.41
CA CYS A 19 3.51 -38.05 22.78
C CYS A 19 3.08 -36.63 23.16
N ASN A 20 3.73 -36.06 24.18
CA ASN A 20 3.74 -34.64 24.42
C ASN A 20 4.42 -33.97 23.21
N ALA A 21 3.62 -33.63 22.21
CA ALA A 21 4.06 -32.69 21.19
C ALA A 21 4.32 -31.34 21.90
N GLN A 22 5.56 -31.10 22.28
CA GLN A 22 6.05 -29.76 22.59
C GLN A 22 5.72 -28.88 21.37
N LYS A 23 4.63 -28.10 21.46
CA LYS A 23 4.43 -26.93 20.62
C LYS A 23 5.67 -26.07 20.86
N SER A 24 6.62 -26.13 19.94
CA SER A 24 7.63 -25.10 19.84
C SER A 24 6.85 -23.78 19.67
N GLN A 25 6.72 -23.03 20.72
CA GLN A 25 6.34 -21.64 20.66
C GLN A 25 7.47 -20.97 19.86
N ASN A 26 7.28 -20.91 18.54
CA ASN A 26 7.95 -19.88 17.76
C ASN A 26 7.56 -18.57 18.44
N LYS A 27 8.44 -18.05 19.28
CA LYS A 27 8.39 -16.66 19.73
C LYS A 27 8.40 -15.82 18.47
N SER A 28 7.21 -15.54 17.96
CA SER A 28 7.05 -14.49 16.93
C SER A 28 7.67 -13.25 17.54
N SER A 29 8.63 -12.68 16.85
CA SER A 29 9.32 -11.48 17.31
C SER A 29 8.38 -10.28 17.16
N PHE A 30 7.34 -10.23 17.99
CA PHE A 30 6.40 -9.12 18.03
C PHE A 30 7.12 -7.87 18.50
N PHE A 31 6.98 -6.80 17.76
CA PHE A 31 7.35 -5.50 18.27
C PHE A 31 6.37 -5.09 19.37
N GLN A 32 6.92 -4.56 20.47
CA GLN A 32 6.12 -4.21 21.65
C GLN A 32 5.84 -2.71 21.72
N LYS A 33 6.70 -1.88 21.18
CA LYS A 33 6.56 -0.43 21.18
C LYS A 33 7.19 0.19 19.93
N ILE A 34 6.88 1.44 19.70
CA ILE A 34 7.58 2.28 18.72
C ILE A 34 8.24 3.45 19.42
N GLU A 35 9.35 3.89 18.86
CA GLU A 35 9.96 5.19 19.15
C GLU A 35 9.75 6.08 17.93
N ILE A 36 9.33 7.31 18.16
CA ILE A 36 9.05 8.29 17.11
C ILE A 36 10.07 9.41 17.21
N ASP A 37 10.77 9.66 16.10
CA ASP A 37 11.61 10.82 15.91
C ASP A 37 10.95 11.73 14.86
N THR A 38 10.64 12.97 15.24
CA THR A 38 10.03 13.95 14.34
C THR A 38 11.11 14.54 13.44
N LEU A 39 11.09 14.22 12.17
CA LEU A 39 12.05 14.72 11.19
C LEU A 39 11.82 16.19 10.89
N PHE A 40 10.56 16.58 10.67
CA PHE A 40 10.16 17.99 10.60
C PHE A 40 8.65 18.18 10.83
N ILE A 41 8.29 19.42 11.18
CA ILE A 41 6.93 19.95 11.21
C ILE A 41 6.88 21.14 10.25
N ASP A 42 5.84 21.21 9.42
CA ASP A 42 5.60 22.29 8.45
C ASP A 42 4.11 22.31 8.09
N GLU A 43 3.61 23.43 7.58
CA GLU A 43 2.25 23.51 7.02
C GLU A 43 2.19 22.82 5.66
N ILE A 44 2.15 21.49 5.69
CA ILE A 44 2.32 20.60 4.54
C ILE A 44 1.37 19.39 4.62
N SER A 45 0.95 18.87 3.46
CA SER A 45 0.21 17.61 3.36
C SER A 45 0.96 16.67 2.41
N ILE A 46 1.46 15.54 2.95
CA ILE A 46 2.28 14.57 2.22
C ILE A 46 1.54 13.24 2.13
N ARG A 47 1.30 12.77 0.90
CA ARG A 47 0.61 11.48 0.65
C ARG A 47 1.46 10.49 -0.15
N SER A 48 2.65 10.89 -0.58
CA SER A 48 3.54 9.99 -1.32
C SER A 48 4.98 10.16 -0.87
N LEU A 49 5.64 9.03 -0.61
CA LEU A 49 7.03 8.92 -0.21
C LEU A 49 7.78 7.93 -1.11
N ASN A 50 9.03 8.25 -1.44
CA ASN A 50 9.95 7.36 -2.11
C ASN A 50 11.31 7.41 -1.41
N ILE A 51 11.87 6.27 -1.02
CA ILE A 51 13.13 6.18 -0.30
C ILE A 51 14.25 5.77 -1.25
N GLU A 52 15.34 6.52 -1.25
CA GLU A 52 16.55 6.21 -2.02
C GLU A 52 17.79 6.53 -1.19
N GLY A 53 18.47 5.49 -0.70
CA GLY A 53 19.60 5.67 0.21
C GLY A 53 19.19 6.47 1.44
N ASN A 54 19.86 7.60 1.68
CA ASN A 54 19.54 8.50 2.79
C ASN A 54 18.46 9.54 2.46
N LYS A 55 17.97 9.61 1.22
CA LYS A 55 16.98 10.61 0.82
C LYS A 55 15.57 10.04 0.83
N VAL A 56 14.67 10.74 1.49
CA VAL A 56 13.23 10.48 1.49
C VAL A 56 12.57 11.53 0.62
N TRP A 57 12.30 11.21 -0.63
CA TRP A 57 11.61 12.08 -1.57
C TRP A 57 10.11 12.10 -1.27
N PHE A 58 9.49 13.26 -1.44
CA PHE A 58 8.06 13.44 -1.22
C PHE A 58 7.44 14.46 -2.17
N VAL A 59 6.14 14.38 -2.32
CA VAL A 59 5.30 15.40 -2.95
C VAL A 59 4.26 15.89 -1.96
N ALA A 60 3.78 17.12 -2.17
CA ALA A 60 2.88 17.77 -1.24
C ALA A 60 1.91 18.74 -1.94
N ASN A 61 1.03 19.34 -1.14
CA ASN A 61 0.15 20.42 -1.54
C ASN A 61 0.92 21.70 -1.91
N ASN A 62 0.22 22.68 -2.49
CA ASN A 62 0.75 23.98 -2.86
C ASN A 62 1.97 23.91 -3.81
N ASN A 63 1.88 23.05 -4.86
CA ASN A 63 2.88 22.90 -5.90
C ASN A 63 4.26 22.44 -5.40
N ARG A 64 4.35 21.77 -4.24
CA ARG A 64 5.62 21.44 -3.59
C ARG A 64 6.04 20.00 -3.79
N TYR A 65 7.33 19.80 -3.99
CA TYR A 65 8.03 18.53 -3.86
C TYR A 65 9.37 18.75 -3.15
N GLY A 66 9.99 17.69 -2.68
CA GLY A 66 11.27 17.80 -2.03
C GLY A 66 11.82 16.47 -1.55
N PHE A 67 12.84 16.57 -0.72
CA PHE A 67 13.37 15.43 0.01
C PHE A 67 13.83 15.83 1.42
N PHE A 68 13.89 14.83 2.28
CA PHE A 68 14.57 14.93 3.57
C PHE A 68 15.82 14.03 3.52
N ASP A 69 16.98 14.59 3.83
CA ASP A 69 18.21 13.82 3.95
C ASP A 69 18.35 13.30 5.39
N LEU A 70 18.28 11.99 5.57
CA LEU A 70 18.31 11.34 6.87
C LEU A 70 19.69 11.45 7.56
N LYS A 71 20.76 11.55 6.77
CA LYS A 71 22.12 11.66 7.31
C LYS A 71 22.42 13.07 7.76
N GLU A 72 22.16 14.05 6.92
CA GLU A 72 22.41 15.46 7.22
C GLU A 72 21.28 16.08 8.06
N ARG A 73 20.13 15.39 8.19
CA ARG A 73 18.89 15.85 8.85
C ARG A 73 18.37 17.18 8.27
N GLU A 74 18.48 17.31 6.98
CA GLU A 74 18.10 18.51 6.25
C GLU A 74 16.87 18.28 5.37
N LYS A 75 15.93 19.24 5.42
CA LYS A 75 14.75 19.30 4.56
C LYS A 75 15.00 20.26 3.40
N VAL A 76 14.83 19.76 2.18
CA VAL A 76 14.88 20.56 0.94
C VAL A 76 13.50 20.54 0.29
N ILE A 77 12.92 21.71 0.06
CA ILE A 77 11.61 21.88 -0.60
C ILE A 77 11.77 22.77 -1.83
N HIS A 78 11.18 22.30 -2.92
CA HIS A 78 11.05 23.05 -4.17
C HIS A 78 9.58 23.30 -4.46
N LYS A 79 9.30 24.41 -5.13
CA LYS A 79 7.99 24.75 -5.67
C LYS A 79 8.08 24.80 -7.19
N VAL A 80 7.19 24.10 -7.88
CA VAL A 80 7.05 24.25 -9.33
C VAL A 80 6.00 25.29 -9.66
N GLU A 81 6.26 26.06 -10.71
CA GLU A 81 5.34 27.09 -11.20
C GLU A 81 4.89 26.73 -12.62
N LYS A 82 3.61 26.89 -12.90
CA LYS A 82 2.99 26.72 -14.20
C LYS A 82 1.79 27.66 -14.30
N ASP A 83 1.88 28.70 -15.10
CA ASP A 83 0.77 29.62 -15.46
C ASP A 83 -0.05 30.13 -14.25
N ASN A 84 0.60 30.40 -13.11
CA ASN A 84 -0.02 30.79 -11.84
C ASN A 84 -1.03 29.75 -11.27
N LEU A 85 -1.03 28.51 -11.78
CA LEU A 85 -1.89 27.44 -11.30
C LEU A 85 -1.51 27.03 -9.88
N LYS A 86 -2.54 26.77 -9.07
CA LYS A 86 -2.39 26.09 -7.76
C LYS A 86 -2.82 24.65 -7.92
N PHE A 87 -1.92 23.73 -7.71
CA PHE A 87 -2.21 22.30 -7.78
C PHE A 87 -1.66 21.56 -6.57
N GLU A 88 -2.12 20.35 -6.39
CA GLU A 88 -1.70 19.44 -5.33
C GLU A 88 -1.09 18.19 -5.96
N PHE A 89 0.05 17.79 -5.45
CA PHE A 89 0.66 16.50 -5.77
C PHE A 89 0.26 15.47 -4.73
N ARG A 90 -0.22 14.30 -5.17
CA ARG A 90 -0.48 13.15 -4.29
C ARG A 90 0.23 11.89 -4.73
N SER A 91 0.76 11.87 -5.94
CA SER A 91 1.42 10.71 -6.51
C SER A 91 2.84 11.05 -6.94
N SER A 92 3.77 10.16 -6.65
CA SER A 92 5.16 10.30 -7.07
C SER A 92 5.82 8.94 -7.27
N ALA A 93 6.85 8.93 -8.09
CA ALA A 93 7.69 7.76 -8.31
C ALA A 93 9.14 8.16 -8.52
N ILE A 94 10.03 7.18 -8.41
CA ILE A 94 11.47 7.40 -8.52
C ILE A 94 12.11 6.39 -9.47
N THR A 95 13.05 6.86 -10.24
CA THR A 95 14.00 6.03 -11.00
C THR A 95 15.43 6.41 -10.60
N ALA A 96 16.43 5.70 -11.09
CA ALA A 96 17.83 6.00 -10.74
C ALA A 96 18.21 7.49 -10.97
N LYS A 97 17.67 8.13 -12.03
CA LYS A 97 18.04 9.51 -12.42
C LYS A 97 16.95 10.54 -12.16
N HIS A 98 15.68 10.14 -12.05
CA HIS A 98 14.58 11.08 -12.02
C HIS A 98 13.61 10.81 -10.87
N PHE A 99 13.04 11.87 -10.36
CA PHE A 99 11.86 11.87 -9.52
C PHE A 99 10.68 12.38 -10.34
N PHE A 100 9.52 11.78 -10.19
CA PHE A 100 8.29 12.12 -10.90
C PHE A 100 7.24 12.58 -9.89
N ALA A 101 6.58 13.69 -10.20
CA ALA A 101 5.52 14.27 -9.40
C ALA A 101 4.27 14.48 -10.26
N LEU A 102 3.14 13.89 -9.89
CA LEU A 102 1.89 13.93 -10.62
C LEU A 102 0.83 14.68 -9.81
N THR A 103 0.19 15.66 -10.45
CA THR A 103 -0.94 16.38 -9.85
C THR A 103 -2.19 15.52 -9.81
N ILE A 104 -3.08 15.81 -8.86
CA ILE A 104 -4.31 14.99 -8.69
C ILE A 104 -5.40 15.33 -9.71
N ALA A 105 -5.61 16.60 -10.01
CA ALA A 105 -6.80 17.08 -10.74
C ALA A 105 -6.42 17.87 -11.99
N SER A 106 -7.44 18.30 -12.72
CA SER A 106 -7.30 19.08 -13.96
C SER A 106 -6.70 20.46 -13.72
N PRO A 107 -5.73 20.90 -14.53
CA PRO A 107 -5.00 20.09 -15.49
C PRO A 107 -4.10 19.07 -14.79
N ALA A 108 -4.16 17.81 -15.21
CA ALA A 108 -3.23 16.80 -14.72
C ALA A 108 -1.87 17.02 -15.38
N LEU A 109 -0.87 17.29 -14.55
CA LEU A 109 0.51 17.58 -14.96
C LEU A 109 1.44 16.55 -14.34
N LEU A 110 2.26 15.89 -15.17
CA LEU A 110 3.32 15.03 -14.70
C LEU A 110 4.67 15.71 -14.92
N PHE A 111 5.29 16.07 -13.82
CA PHE A 111 6.62 16.65 -13.79
C PHE A 111 7.67 15.55 -13.66
N LYS A 112 8.70 15.62 -14.49
CA LYS A 112 9.91 14.82 -14.38
C LYS A 112 11.04 15.71 -13.91
N VAL A 113 11.60 15.37 -12.76
CA VAL A 113 12.65 16.11 -12.08
C VAL A 113 13.97 15.36 -12.22
N ASN A 114 15.00 16.00 -12.72
CA ASN A 114 16.36 15.46 -12.68
C ASN A 114 16.89 15.54 -11.24
N LYS A 115 17.31 14.43 -10.65
CA LYS A 115 17.73 14.38 -9.24
C LYS A 115 19.10 15.02 -8.97
N GLU A 116 19.90 15.21 -10.01
CA GLU A 116 21.25 15.77 -9.87
C GLU A 116 21.21 17.31 -9.83
N ASN A 117 20.49 17.94 -10.77
CA ASN A 117 20.45 19.40 -10.91
C ASN A 117 19.07 20.01 -10.61
N LEU A 118 18.08 19.18 -10.24
CA LEU A 118 16.71 19.56 -9.88
C LEU A 118 15.93 20.28 -10.99
N SER A 119 16.42 20.24 -12.24
CA SER A 119 15.66 20.75 -13.38
C SER A 119 14.37 19.94 -13.58
N THR A 120 13.30 20.63 -13.97
CA THR A 120 11.96 20.06 -14.15
C THR A 120 11.48 20.20 -15.58
N GLU A 121 10.81 19.18 -16.10
CA GLU A 121 10.10 19.21 -17.38
C GLU A 121 8.70 18.60 -17.21
N ILE A 122 7.70 19.13 -17.93
CA ILE A 122 6.37 18.52 -18.00
C ILE A 122 6.41 17.47 -19.11
N VAL A 123 6.17 16.21 -18.76
CA VAL A 123 6.21 15.05 -19.68
C VAL A 123 4.83 14.48 -20.00
N TYR A 124 3.80 14.98 -19.35
CA TYR A 124 2.40 14.68 -19.64
C TYR A 124 1.51 15.81 -19.15
N GLU A 125 0.51 16.15 -19.95
CA GLU A 125 -0.54 17.12 -19.61
C GLU A 125 -1.89 16.63 -20.12
N ASN A 126 -2.93 16.78 -19.29
CA ASN A 126 -4.31 16.46 -19.66
C ASN A 126 -5.26 17.46 -18.99
N SER A 127 -6.00 18.20 -19.79
CA SER A 127 -6.93 19.25 -19.34
C SER A 127 -8.40 18.77 -19.29
N ASN A 128 -8.66 17.47 -19.38
CA ASN A 128 -10.02 16.95 -19.19
C ASN A 128 -10.49 17.30 -17.77
N GLU A 129 -11.64 17.94 -17.64
CA GLU A 129 -12.19 18.39 -16.34
C GLU A 129 -12.43 17.25 -15.34
N LYS A 130 -12.66 16.02 -15.82
CA LYS A 130 -12.89 14.82 -15.01
C LYS A 130 -11.61 14.08 -14.63
N ILE A 131 -10.44 14.52 -15.13
CA ILE A 131 -9.21 13.81 -14.84
C ILE A 131 -8.82 13.96 -13.37
N PHE A 132 -8.51 12.83 -12.73
CA PHE A 132 -8.04 12.78 -11.37
C PHE A 132 -7.09 11.59 -11.21
N PHE A 133 -5.83 11.83 -10.80
CA PHE A 133 -4.82 10.79 -10.67
C PHE A 133 -4.55 10.43 -9.21
N ASP A 134 -4.47 9.14 -8.93
CA ASP A 134 -4.39 8.57 -7.59
C ASP A 134 -3.01 7.99 -7.24
N SER A 135 -2.32 7.41 -8.21
CA SER A 135 -1.08 6.66 -7.97
C SER A 135 -0.16 6.65 -9.18
N LEU A 136 1.16 6.55 -8.91
CA LEU A 136 2.21 6.50 -9.91
C LEU A 136 3.31 5.54 -9.45
N GLN A 137 3.69 4.57 -10.29
CA GLN A 137 4.73 3.58 -10.00
C GLN A 137 5.60 3.31 -11.24
N PHE A 138 6.82 2.85 -11.02
CA PHE A 138 7.70 2.34 -12.07
C PHE A 138 8.05 0.88 -11.81
N TRP A 139 7.97 0.04 -12.85
CA TRP A 139 8.46 -1.35 -12.80
C TRP A 139 10.00 -1.42 -12.84
N ASN A 140 10.59 -0.47 -13.56
CA ASN A 140 12.04 -0.33 -13.76
C ASN A 140 12.37 1.08 -14.28
N SER A 141 13.64 1.32 -14.63
CA SER A 141 14.08 2.65 -15.10
C SER A 141 13.44 3.13 -16.42
N LYS A 142 12.76 2.23 -17.17
CA LYS A 142 12.16 2.55 -18.48
C LYS A 142 10.65 2.52 -18.48
N GLU A 143 10.04 1.68 -17.64
CA GLU A 143 8.62 1.38 -17.72
C GLU A 143 7.91 1.82 -16.44
N GLY A 144 6.84 2.58 -16.59
CA GLY A 144 6.02 3.08 -15.48
C GLY A 144 4.54 3.16 -15.83
N ILE A 145 3.70 3.30 -14.81
CA ILE A 145 2.25 3.34 -14.88
C ILE A 145 1.71 4.38 -13.89
N ALA A 146 0.72 5.15 -14.32
CA ALA A 146 -0.10 5.96 -13.44
C ALA A 146 -1.58 5.59 -13.56
N LEU A 147 -2.30 5.69 -12.45
CA LEU A 147 -3.71 5.38 -12.32
C LEU A 147 -4.47 6.64 -11.91
N GLY A 148 -5.58 6.89 -12.55
CA GLY A 148 -6.55 7.89 -12.16
C GLY A 148 -7.97 7.36 -12.26
N ASP A 149 -8.91 8.12 -11.69
CA ASP A 149 -10.32 7.81 -11.65
C ASP A 149 -10.91 7.51 -13.04
N PRO A 150 -11.99 6.74 -13.10
CA PRO A 150 -12.62 6.37 -14.34
C PRO A 150 -13.22 7.56 -15.11
N ILE A 151 -12.92 7.60 -16.40
CA ILE A 151 -13.62 8.42 -17.39
C ILE A 151 -14.31 7.47 -18.36
N ASP A 152 -15.61 7.63 -18.59
CA ASP A 152 -16.45 6.74 -19.41
C ASP A 152 -16.38 5.26 -18.95
N ASN A 153 -16.36 5.06 -17.63
CA ASN A 153 -16.28 3.74 -16.99
C ASN A 153 -14.98 2.96 -17.30
N TYR A 154 -13.87 3.65 -17.56
CA TYR A 154 -12.52 3.07 -17.63
C TYR A 154 -11.56 3.90 -16.83
N PHE A 155 -10.75 3.28 -15.99
CA PHE A 155 -9.68 3.99 -15.28
C PHE A 155 -8.82 4.78 -16.24
N SER A 156 -8.45 5.99 -15.84
CA SER A 156 -7.49 6.84 -16.55
C SER A 156 -6.08 6.31 -16.30
N ILE A 157 -5.66 5.31 -17.07
CA ILE A 157 -4.33 4.71 -16.96
C ILE A 157 -3.44 5.24 -18.07
N ILE A 158 -2.24 5.72 -17.70
CA ILE A 158 -1.19 6.07 -18.64
C ILE A 158 0.07 5.25 -18.37
N ILE A 159 0.78 4.90 -19.43
CA ILE A 159 1.98 4.05 -19.39
C ILE A 159 3.12 4.73 -20.13
N THR A 160 4.32 4.66 -19.55
CA THR A 160 5.57 4.96 -20.23
C THR A 160 6.37 3.69 -20.49
N ARG A 161 7.14 3.68 -21.59
CA ARG A 161 8.09 2.61 -21.96
C ARG A 161 9.49 3.16 -22.27
N ASP A 162 9.70 4.46 -22.10
CA ASP A 162 10.92 5.18 -22.47
C ASP A 162 11.59 5.95 -21.32
N GLY A 163 11.27 5.56 -20.08
CA GLY A 163 11.82 6.18 -18.88
C GLY A 163 11.11 7.47 -18.49
N GLY A 164 9.82 7.56 -18.81
CA GLY A 164 8.97 8.70 -18.49
C GLY A 164 9.24 9.93 -19.36
N LYS A 165 9.80 9.74 -20.56
CA LYS A 165 9.90 10.84 -21.55
C LYS A 165 8.55 11.09 -22.21
N THR A 166 7.84 10.01 -22.53
CA THR A 166 6.48 10.07 -23.06
C THR A 166 5.54 9.15 -22.28
N TRP A 167 4.25 9.51 -22.23
CA TRP A 167 3.21 8.76 -21.58
C TRP A 167 2.01 8.61 -22.49
N GLN A 168 1.48 7.38 -22.61
CA GLN A 168 0.38 7.07 -23.49
C GLN A 168 -0.78 6.43 -22.70
N PRO A 169 -2.02 6.78 -23.03
CA PRO A 169 -3.19 6.12 -22.44
C PRO A 169 -3.16 4.60 -22.71
N LEU A 170 -3.50 3.81 -21.70
CA LEU A 170 -3.74 2.39 -21.87
C LEU A 170 -5.00 2.16 -22.71
N SER A 171 -4.92 1.25 -23.69
CA SER A 171 -6.08 0.93 -24.53
C SER A 171 -7.23 0.34 -23.70
N LYS A 172 -8.44 0.84 -23.92
CA LYS A 172 -9.67 0.30 -23.31
C LYS A 172 -9.92 -1.17 -23.68
N THR A 173 -9.30 -1.68 -24.75
CA THR A 173 -9.46 -3.08 -25.21
C THR A 173 -8.73 -4.11 -24.36
N VAL A 174 -7.72 -3.67 -23.57
CA VAL A 174 -6.93 -4.56 -22.72
C VAL A 174 -7.26 -4.42 -21.23
N PHE A 175 -8.14 -3.49 -20.86
CA PHE A 175 -8.53 -3.25 -19.48
C PHE A 175 -10.03 -3.47 -19.25
N HIS A 176 -10.39 -3.91 -18.06
CA HIS A 176 -11.78 -4.18 -17.69
C HIS A 176 -12.55 -2.89 -17.41
N LYS A 177 -13.82 -2.87 -17.83
CA LYS A 177 -14.74 -1.76 -17.55
C LYS A 177 -15.02 -1.67 -16.04
N ASN A 178 -15.03 -0.45 -15.54
CA ASN A 178 -15.46 -0.14 -14.18
C ASN A 178 -16.98 -0.18 -14.07
N PHE A 179 -17.47 -0.46 -12.86
CA PHE A 179 -18.86 -0.22 -12.51
C PHE A 179 -19.10 1.29 -12.33
N ASP A 180 -20.36 1.69 -12.40
CA ASP A 180 -20.74 3.07 -12.05
C ASP A 180 -20.36 3.34 -10.58
N ASP A 181 -19.75 4.51 -10.33
CA ASP A 181 -19.23 4.92 -9.00
C ASP A 181 -18.17 3.94 -8.40
N GLU A 182 -17.48 3.20 -9.23
CA GLU A 182 -16.22 2.54 -8.86
C GLU A 182 -15.05 3.46 -9.23
N GLY A 183 -14.15 3.72 -8.29
CA GLY A 183 -13.02 4.63 -8.45
C GLY A 183 -11.77 4.15 -7.73
N ALA A 184 -10.76 5.00 -7.71
CA ALA A 184 -9.56 4.84 -6.91
C ALA A 184 -9.49 5.93 -5.84
N PHE A 185 -8.47 5.89 -4.98
CA PHE A 185 -8.35 6.87 -3.90
C PHE A 185 -6.91 7.37 -3.75
N ALA A 186 -6.68 8.65 -3.95
CA ALA A 186 -5.37 9.30 -3.80
C ALA A 186 -4.94 9.43 -2.31
N ALA A 187 -4.95 8.31 -1.57
CA ALA A 187 -4.73 8.27 -0.13
C ALA A 187 -3.25 8.26 0.25
N SER A 188 -2.44 7.41 -0.40
CA SER A 188 -1.05 7.17 0.00
C SER A 188 -0.13 6.73 -1.14
N ASN A 189 -0.56 6.87 -2.40
CA ASN A 189 0.17 6.39 -3.59
C ASN A 189 0.40 4.87 -3.56
N THR A 190 -0.54 4.10 -3.01
CA THR A 190 -0.45 2.64 -2.85
C THR A 190 -1.62 1.88 -3.47
N ASN A 191 -2.39 2.51 -4.35
CA ASN A 191 -3.43 1.89 -5.17
C ASN A 191 -2.84 1.03 -6.30
N ILE A 192 -1.59 1.29 -6.67
CA ILE A 192 -0.80 0.47 -7.57
C ILE A 192 0.33 -0.17 -6.78
N VAL A 193 0.45 -1.49 -6.86
CA VAL A 193 1.64 -2.21 -6.40
C VAL A 193 2.30 -2.86 -7.60
N VAL A 194 3.61 -2.70 -7.73
CA VAL A 194 4.42 -3.34 -8.76
C VAL A 194 5.48 -4.24 -8.12
N GLN A 195 5.65 -5.45 -8.66
CA GLN A 195 6.67 -6.39 -8.21
C GLN A 195 7.15 -7.24 -9.40
N GLY A 196 8.39 -7.01 -9.83
CA GLY A 196 8.88 -7.62 -11.06
C GLY A 196 8.05 -7.20 -12.26
N ASN A 197 7.40 -8.17 -12.93
CA ASN A 197 6.47 -7.90 -14.04
C ASN A 197 5.02 -7.76 -13.57
N HIS A 198 4.74 -8.09 -12.30
CA HIS A 198 3.39 -8.12 -11.75
C HIS A 198 2.92 -6.72 -11.34
N THR A 199 1.63 -6.50 -11.51
CA THR A 199 0.97 -5.25 -11.14
C THR A 199 -0.39 -5.55 -10.53
N TRP A 200 -0.69 -4.92 -9.42
CA TRP A 200 -2.02 -4.94 -8.82
C TRP A 200 -2.53 -3.50 -8.72
N ILE A 201 -3.74 -3.28 -9.17
CA ILE A 201 -4.50 -2.04 -9.01
C ILE A 201 -5.71 -2.35 -8.15
N VAL A 202 -6.03 -1.49 -7.20
CA VAL A 202 -7.18 -1.65 -6.32
C VAL A 202 -8.19 -0.54 -6.51
N SER A 203 -9.47 -0.87 -6.36
CA SER A 203 -10.60 0.05 -6.47
C SER A 203 -11.45 0.08 -5.21
N GLY A 204 -12.34 1.04 -5.16
CA GLY A 204 -13.37 1.19 -4.15
C GLY A 204 -14.58 1.94 -4.69
N GLY A 205 -15.45 2.43 -3.82
CA GLY A 205 -16.74 2.98 -4.16
C GLY A 205 -17.84 1.91 -4.13
N LYS A 206 -18.71 1.90 -5.11
CA LYS A 206 -19.76 0.87 -5.21
C LYS A 206 -19.22 -0.55 -5.45
N LYS A 207 -17.97 -0.67 -5.95
CA LYS A 207 -17.25 -1.93 -6.10
C LYS A 207 -15.82 -1.81 -5.59
N ALA A 208 -15.36 -2.83 -4.87
CA ALA A 208 -14.00 -2.97 -4.37
C ALA A 208 -13.35 -4.20 -4.99
N ARG A 209 -12.59 -3.98 -6.05
CA ARG A 209 -11.98 -5.04 -6.87
C ARG A 209 -10.48 -4.91 -6.92
N ILE A 210 -9.81 -5.97 -7.35
CA ILE A 210 -8.41 -5.96 -7.69
C ILE A 210 -8.23 -6.31 -9.16
N PHE A 211 -7.45 -5.50 -9.86
CA PHE A 211 -7.05 -5.70 -11.24
C PHE A 211 -5.59 -6.14 -11.24
N TYR A 212 -5.33 -7.30 -11.81
CA TYR A 212 -4.01 -7.93 -11.82
C TYR A 212 -3.47 -8.07 -13.24
N SER A 213 -2.22 -7.67 -13.42
CA SER A 213 -1.46 -7.89 -14.66
C SER A 213 -0.16 -8.66 -14.35
N PRO A 214 0.13 -9.76 -15.06
CA PRO A 214 1.39 -10.50 -14.90
C PRO A 214 2.53 -9.96 -15.77
N ASP A 215 2.27 -8.97 -16.63
CA ASP A 215 3.11 -8.63 -17.79
C ASP A 215 3.30 -7.11 -18.00
N LYS A 216 3.35 -6.36 -16.89
CA LYS A 216 3.53 -4.90 -16.85
C LYS A 216 2.42 -4.14 -17.58
N GLY A 217 1.17 -4.55 -17.37
CA GLY A 217 0.00 -3.86 -17.89
C GLY A 217 -0.35 -4.17 -19.34
N LYS A 218 0.19 -5.24 -19.94
CA LYS A 218 -0.17 -5.67 -21.31
C LYS A 218 -1.48 -6.46 -21.33
N SER A 219 -1.73 -7.24 -20.28
CA SER A 219 -2.99 -7.97 -20.07
C SER A 219 -3.46 -7.81 -18.62
N TRP A 220 -4.78 -7.93 -18.39
CA TRP A 220 -5.39 -7.72 -17.10
C TRP A 220 -6.47 -8.75 -16.80
N ASN A 221 -6.51 -9.19 -15.54
CA ASN A 221 -7.58 -9.95 -14.94
C ASN A 221 -8.19 -9.16 -13.78
N VAL A 222 -9.45 -9.40 -13.46
CA VAL A 222 -10.14 -8.73 -12.35
C VAL A 222 -10.72 -9.76 -11.40
N ASN A 223 -10.57 -9.53 -10.09
CA ASN A 223 -11.12 -10.36 -9.03
C ASN A 223 -11.90 -9.50 -8.03
N GLU A 224 -13.00 -10.06 -7.52
CA GLU A 224 -13.80 -9.47 -6.45
C GLU A 224 -13.06 -9.58 -5.11
N THR A 225 -13.37 -8.68 -4.19
CA THR A 225 -12.80 -8.69 -2.84
C THR A 225 -13.89 -8.63 -1.78
N PRO A 226 -13.63 -9.12 -0.54
CA PRO A 226 -14.58 -9.05 0.55
C PRO A 226 -14.59 -7.70 1.30
N ILE A 227 -13.83 -6.71 0.82
CA ILE A 227 -13.75 -5.38 1.45
C ILE A 227 -15.09 -4.67 1.33
N VAL A 228 -15.47 -3.95 2.38
CA VAL A 228 -16.70 -3.14 2.42
C VAL A 228 -16.79 -2.24 1.18
N GLN A 229 -17.97 -2.23 0.55
CA GLN A 229 -18.24 -1.54 -0.71
C GLN A 229 -19.71 -1.15 -0.76
N GLY A 230 -20.13 -0.41 -1.79
CA GLY A 230 -21.53 -0.02 -2.01
C GLY A 230 -21.83 1.45 -1.75
N GLN A 231 -20.90 2.19 -1.16
CA GLN A 231 -20.96 3.64 -0.96
C GLN A 231 -19.74 4.31 -1.58
N GLN A 232 -19.85 5.56 -1.98
CA GLN A 232 -18.81 6.29 -2.70
C GLN A 232 -17.46 6.31 -1.97
N MET A 233 -17.49 6.47 -0.64
CA MET A 233 -16.25 6.57 0.18
C MET A 233 -15.94 5.27 0.94
N THR A 234 -16.31 4.12 0.37
CA THR A 234 -15.96 2.78 0.89
C THR A 234 -15.05 2.03 -0.07
N GLY A 235 -14.30 1.05 0.42
CA GLY A 235 -13.52 0.17 -0.43
C GLY A 235 -12.05 0.06 -0.07
N ILE A 236 -11.21 -0.21 -1.09
CA ILE A 236 -9.79 -0.41 -0.92
C ILE A 236 -9.06 0.90 -1.20
N PHE A 237 -8.33 1.41 -0.21
CA PHE A 237 -7.53 2.63 -0.33
C PHE A 237 -6.04 2.38 -0.50
N THR A 238 -5.60 1.17 -0.19
CA THR A 238 -4.19 0.81 -0.15
C THR A 238 -4.00 -0.69 -0.35
N ALA A 239 -2.90 -1.06 -0.99
CA ALA A 239 -2.45 -2.44 -1.12
C ALA A 239 -0.95 -2.55 -0.85
N ALA A 240 -0.50 -3.71 -0.40
CA ALA A 240 0.90 -4.07 -0.31
C ALA A 240 1.07 -5.55 -0.62
N PHE A 241 2.15 -5.90 -1.31
CA PHE A 241 2.51 -7.30 -1.57
C PHE A 241 3.89 -7.57 -0.99
N TYR A 242 3.99 -8.60 -0.15
CA TYR A 242 5.26 -9.07 0.39
C TYR A 242 6.08 -9.82 -0.67
N ASN A 243 5.39 -10.60 -1.48
CA ASN A 243 5.89 -11.29 -2.67
C ASN A 243 4.72 -11.51 -3.65
N GLU A 244 4.97 -12.17 -4.77
CA GLU A 244 3.95 -12.40 -5.80
C GLU A 244 2.71 -13.16 -5.32
N SER A 245 2.79 -13.89 -4.20
CA SER A 245 1.68 -14.69 -3.66
C SER A 245 1.01 -14.06 -2.44
N ILE A 246 1.78 -13.41 -1.55
CA ILE A 246 1.29 -12.87 -0.28
C ILE A 246 1.08 -11.37 -0.42
N GLY A 247 -0.16 -10.93 -0.28
CA GLY A 247 -0.54 -9.52 -0.34
C GLY A 247 -1.63 -9.16 0.66
N CYS A 248 -1.70 -7.89 1.04
CA CYS A 248 -2.77 -7.30 1.83
C CYS A 248 -3.41 -6.15 1.08
N ILE A 249 -4.72 -6.02 1.21
CA ILE A 249 -5.51 -4.86 0.83
C ILE A 249 -6.20 -4.30 2.06
N ALA A 250 -6.35 -2.98 2.10
CA ALA A 250 -7.00 -2.31 3.22
C ALA A 250 -7.63 -0.98 2.80
N GLY A 251 -8.53 -0.49 3.64
CA GLY A 251 -9.25 0.75 3.44
C GLY A 251 -10.38 0.88 4.45
N GLY A 252 -11.61 0.63 4.03
CA GLY A 252 -12.79 0.67 4.89
C GLY A 252 -13.80 1.73 4.46
N ASN A 253 -14.49 2.32 5.42
CA ASN A 253 -15.38 3.44 5.19
C ASN A 253 -14.73 4.72 5.72
N TYR A 254 -14.40 5.65 4.81
CA TYR A 254 -13.77 6.92 5.16
C TYR A 254 -14.67 7.82 6.02
N GLU A 255 -15.99 7.72 5.83
CA GLU A 255 -16.99 8.51 6.57
C GLU A 255 -17.30 7.91 7.96
N LEU A 256 -16.96 6.62 8.16
CA LEU A 256 -17.04 5.93 9.46
C LEU A 256 -15.65 5.45 9.89
N PRO A 257 -14.74 6.36 10.26
CA PRO A 257 -13.32 6.08 10.40
C PRO A 257 -12.97 5.07 11.51
N ASN A 258 -13.88 4.83 12.44
CA ASN A 258 -13.71 3.82 13.51
C ASN A 258 -14.24 2.44 13.14
N GLN A 259 -14.91 2.27 11.99
CA GLN A 259 -15.39 0.96 11.52
C GLN A 259 -14.19 0.07 11.24
N ASN A 260 -14.09 -1.07 11.94
CA ASN A 260 -12.94 -1.98 11.89
C ASN A 260 -13.30 -3.40 11.42
N PHE A 261 -14.39 -3.54 10.68
CA PHE A 261 -14.81 -4.76 9.99
C PHE A 261 -14.93 -4.52 8.48
N GLY A 262 -14.71 -5.59 7.69
CA GLY A 262 -14.73 -5.51 6.23
C GLY A 262 -13.68 -4.54 5.64
N ASN A 263 -12.65 -4.17 6.37
CA ASN A 263 -11.75 -3.09 6.01
C ASN A 263 -10.30 -3.53 5.71
N LYS A 264 -10.00 -4.80 5.85
CA LYS A 264 -8.67 -5.37 5.57
C LYS A 264 -8.76 -6.84 5.21
N ALA A 265 -7.98 -7.27 4.22
CA ALA A 265 -7.94 -8.68 3.79
C ALA A 265 -6.54 -9.07 3.32
N ILE A 266 -6.26 -10.38 3.36
CA ILE A 266 -5.02 -10.99 2.90
C ILE A 266 -5.28 -11.96 1.75
N THR A 267 -4.35 -12.02 0.82
CA THR A 267 -4.23 -13.08 -0.19
C THR A 267 -2.98 -13.91 0.04
N ARG A 268 -3.02 -15.17 -0.37
CA ARG A 268 -1.87 -16.09 -0.39
C ARG A 268 -1.65 -16.73 -1.76
N ASP A 269 -2.40 -16.27 -2.77
CA ASP A 269 -2.40 -16.79 -4.13
C ASP A 269 -2.26 -15.68 -5.20
N GLY A 270 -1.68 -14.54 -4.79
CA GLY A 270 -1.40 -13.42 -5.68
C GLY A 270 -2.61 -12.54 -6.01
N GLY A 271 -3.63 -12.55 -5.17
CA GLY A 271 -4.83 -11.72 -5.33
C GLY A 271 -5.98 -12.41 -6.05
N LYS A 272 -5.92 -13.73 -6.25
CA LYS A 272 -7.03 -14.51 -6.83
C LYS A 272 -8.15 -14.70 -5.82
N THR A 273 -7.79 -15.00 -4.55
CA THR A 273 -8.73 -15.12 -3.44
C THR A 273 -8.28 -14.27 -2.25
N TRP A 274 -9.23 -13.85 -1.41
CA TRP A 274 -9.02 -12.95 -0.30
C TRP A 274 -9.77 -13.42 0.95
N GLN A 275 -9.12 -13.30 2.10
CA GLN A 275 -9.68 -13.59 3.41
C GLN A 275 -9.65 -12.32 4.28
N LEU A 276 -10.79 -11.95 4.87
CA LEU A 276 -10.86 -10.85 5.83
C LEU A 276 -9.97 -11.11 7.05
N LEU A 277 -9.40 -10.04 7.58
CA LEU A 277 -8.47 -10.05 8.70
C LEU A 277 -9.04 -9.32 9.90
N GLY A 278 -8.85 -9.89 11.11
CA GLY A 278 -9.09 -9.22 12.38
C GLY A 278 -10.43 -8.49 12.44
N GLU A 279 -11.52 -9.17 12.06
CA GLU A 279 -12.87 -8.61 12.07
C GLU A 279 -13.25 -8.10 13.45
N ASN A 280 -13.83 -6.89 13.52
CA ASN A 280 -14.19 -6.18 14.73
C ASN A 280 -13.00 -5.92 15.69
N SER A 281 -11.77 -5.91 15.14
CA SER A 281 -10.56 -5.61 15.92
C SER A 281 -9.52 -4.87 15.09
N GLY A 282 -8.59 -4.18 15.77
CA GLY A 282 -7.50 -3.46 15.13
C GLY A 282 -7.91 -2.12 14.52
N PRO A 283 -7.22 -1.68 13.45
CA PRO A 283 -7.44 -0.36 12.87
C PRO A 283 -8.84 -0.20 12.28
N GLY A 284 -9.37 1.02 12.36
CA GLY A 284 -10.52 1.49 11.58
C GLY A 284 -10.10 1.79 10.13
N TYR A 285 -10.49 2.96 9.59
CA TYR A 285 -10.07 3.36 8.24
C TYR A 285 -8.55 3.40 8.08
N ILE A 286 -8.05 2.75 7.04
CA ILE A 286 -6.63 2.59 6.75
C ILE A 286 -6.28 3.33 5.45
N SER A 287 -5.39 4.32 5.53
CA SER A 287 -4.89 5.05 4.37
C SER A 287 -3.64 4.40 3.74
N CYS A 288 -2.82 3.72 4.53
CA CYS A 288 -1.64 3.01 4.05
C CYS A 288 -1.37 1.74 4.86
N ILE A 289 -1.12 0.64 4.15
CA ILE A 289 -0.69 -0.66 4.71
C ILE A 289 0.66 -1.03 4.10
N GLN A 290 1.60 -1.55 4.93
CA GLN A 290 2.89 -2.02 4.48
C GLN A 290 3.29 -3.30 5.22
N PHE A 291 3.94 -4.23 4.51
CA PHE A 291 4.63 -5.34 5.17
C PHE A 291 5.96 -4.87 5.78
N VAL A 292 6.24 -5.36 6.98
CA VAL A 292 7.58 -5.25 7.57
C VAL A 292 8.56 -6.09 6.73
N PRO A 293 9.66 -5.51 6.24
CA PRO A 293 10.66 -6.25 5.46
C PRO A 293 11.21 -7.44 6.25
N LYS A 294 11.48 -8.55 5.56
CA LYS A 294 12.02 -9.81 6.14
C LYS A 294 11.10 -10.50 7.15
N SER A 295 9.84 -10.08 7.30
CA SER A 295 8.85 -10.68 8.23
C SER A 295 8.21 -11.97 7.74
N LYS A 296 8.55 -12.44 6.53
CA LYS A 296 7.90 -13.58 5.85
C LYS A 296 6.38 -13.39 5.66
N GLY A 297 5.95 -12.11 5.52
CA GLY A 297 4.54 -11.75 5.37
C GLY A 297 3.74 -11.72 6.67
N ASN A 298 4.37 -11.89 7.85
CA ASN A 298 3.68 -11.86 9.14
C ASN A 298 3.64 -10.48 9.77
N GLY A 299 4.68 -9.65 9.56
CA GLY A 299 4.71 -8.28 10.08
C GLY A 299 3.97 -7.32 9.16
N ILE A 300 2.99 -6.60 9.69
CA ILE A 300 2.20 -5.62 8.95
C ILE A 300 2.07 -4.36 9.80
N VAL A 301 2.27 -3.18 9.18
CA VAL A 301 2.02 -1.87 9.80
C VAL A 301 1.00 -1.11 8.98
N THR A 302 0.09 -0.42 9.65
CA THR A 302 -0.89 0.48 9.03
C THR A 302 -0.83 1.86 9.63
N VAL A 303 -1.15 2.88 8.82
CA VAL A 303 -1.47 4.23 9.26
C VAL A 303 -2.84 4.64 8.71
N GLY A 304 -3.58 5.42 9.46
CA GLY A 304 -4.91 5.88 9.09
C GLY A 304 -5.63 6.63 10.19
N ALA A 305 -6.93 6.68 10.13
CA ALA A 305 -7.76 7.52 11.01
C ALA A 305 -7.67 7.16 12.50
N THR A 306 -7.31 5.91 12.82
CA THR A 306 -7.17 5.44 14.22
C THR A 306 -5.71 5.33 14.66
N GLY A 307 -4.77 5.92 13.90
CA GLY A 307 -3.35 5.97 14.25
C GLY A 307 -2.52 4.87 13.61
N ILE A 308 -1.43 4.48 14.28
CA ILE A 308 -0.49 3.46 13.83
C ILE A 308 -0.83 2.14 14.49
N HIS A 309 -1.03 1.09 13.69
CA HIS A 309 -1.25 -0.27 14.20
C HIS A 309 -0.20 -1.24 13.64
N TYR A 310 0.13 -2.24 14.42
CA TYR A 310 1.04 -3.31 14.07
C TYR A 310 0.38 -4.67 14.29
N SER A 311 0.61 -5.57 13.36
CA SER A 311 0.35 -7.01 13.49
C SER A 311 1.65 -7.77 13.27
N GLY A 312 1.91 -8.81 14.06
CA GLY A 312 3.07 -9.69 13.89
C GLY A 312 2.70 -11.10 13.45
N ASP A 313 1.42 -11.37 13.20
CA ASP A 313 0.85 -12.68 12.89
C ASP A 313 0.02 -12.70 11.59
N GLY A 314 0.40 -11.85 10.62
CA GLY A 314 -0.25 -11.78 9.33
C GLY A 314 -1.61 -11.12 9.35
N GLY A 315 -1.86 -10.23 10.32
CA GLY A 315 -3.11 -9.47 10.41
C GLY A 315 -4.21 -10.15 11.26
N THR A 316 -3.90 -11.26 11.93
CA THR A 316 -4.86 -11.95 12.79
C THR A 316 -5.15 -11.13 14.05
N THR A 317 -4.10 -10.63 14.71
CA THR A 317 -4.22 -9.74 15.87
C THR A 317 -3.50 -8.42 15.62
N TRP A 318 -3.98 -7.36 16.25
CA TRP A 318 -3.49 -6.00 16.04
C TRP A 318 -3.22 -5.31 17.38
N LYS A 319 -2.13 -4.54 17.39
CA LYS A 319 -1.75 -3.66 18.50
C LYS A 319 -1.71 -2.22 18.00
N GLN A 320 -2.42 -1.32 18.67
CA GLN A 320 -2.27 0.11 18.44
C GLN A 320 -0.95 0.57 19.05
N MET A 321 -0.08 1.10 18.21
CA MET A 321 1.26 1.57 18.57
C MET A 321 1.30 3.07 18.83
N SER A 322 0.37 3.83 18.23
CA SER A 322 0.19 5.27 18.41
C SER A 322 -1.23 5.66 18.02
N THR A 323 -1.77 6.68 18.66
CA THR A 323 -3.07 7.29 18.34
C THR A 323 -2.98 8.41 17.30
N ASP A 324 -1.79 8.68 16.75
CA ASP A 324 -1.57 9.74 15.79
C ASP A 324 -2.28 9.48 14.45
N SER A 325 -3.42 10.10 14.25
CA SER A 325 -4.28 9.97 13.07
C SER A 325 -3.92 10.92 11.92
N SER A 326 -2.83 11.71 12.06
CA SER A 326 -2.43 12.69 11.05
C SER A 326 -1.59 12.10 9.92
N LEU A 327 -1.21 10.82 10.00
CA LEU A 327 -0.34 10.16 9.04
C LEU A 327 -1.16 9.52 7.91
N PHE A 328 -0.72 9.73 6.66
CA PHE A 328 -1.39 9.25 5.46
C PHE A 328 -0.62 8.13 4.75
N THR A 329 0.71 8.18 4.78
CA THR A 329 1.57 7.25 4.05
C THR A 329 2.73 6.78 4.91
N LEU A 330 3.24 5.58 4.60
CA LEU A 330 4.35 4.95 5.31
C LEU A 330 5.21 4.15 4.33
N ARG A 331 6.54 4.19 4.50
CA ARG A 331 7.50 3.35 3.77
C ARG A 331 8.60 2.86 4.72
N PHE A 332 8.94 1.58 4.60
CA PHE A 332 10.05 1.00 5.36
C PHE A 332 11.40 1.33 4.75
N ILE A 333 12.38 1.67 5.59
CA ILE A 333 13.80 1.75 5.26
C ILE A 333 14.44 0.34 5.42
N ASP A 334 14.12 -0.32 6.53
CA ASP A 334 14.60 -1.66 6.87
C ASP A 334 13.54 -2.44 7.69
N ALA A 335 13.92 -3.58 8.29
CA ALA A 335 13.00 -4.45 9.02
C ALA A 335 12.46 -3.86 10.34
N SER A 336 12.99 -2.74 10.79
CA SER A 336 12.63 -2.12 12.08
C SER A 336 12.40 -0.61 12.01
N THR A 337 12.67 0.00 10.86
CA THR A 337 12.65 1.44 10.69
C THR A 337 11.78 1.83 9.50
N ALA A 338 10.87 2.76 9.70
CA ALA A 338 9.99 3.28 8.66
C ALA A 338 9.90 4.81 8.72
N ILE A 339 9.61 5.43 7.59
CA ILE A 339 9.21 6.83 7.50
C ILE A 339 7.70 6.87 7.31
N ALA A 340 7.04 7.73 8.07
CA ALA A 340 5.64 8.06 7.86
C ALA A 340 5.48 9.58 7.71
N ALA A 341 4.51 9.97 6.87
CA ALA A 341 4.19 11.36 6.65
C ALA A 341 2.69 11.57 6.45
N GLY A 342 2.24 12.80 6.67
CA GLY A 342 0.83 13.14 6.55
C GLY A 342 0.58 14.63 6.68
N LYS A 343 -0.37 15.00 7.53
CA LYS A 343 -0.71 16.38 7.79
C LYS A 343 0.36 17.01 8.69
N ASN A 344 1.02 18.02 8.18
CA ASN A 344 1.94 18.91 8.87
C ASN A 344 3.24 18.29 9.38
N LYS A 345 3.58 17.04 9.01
CA LYS A 345 4.81 16.40 9.50
C LYS A 345 5.31 15.23 8.68
N MET A 346 6.58 14.92 8.92
CA MET A 346 7.24 13.66 8.59
C MET A 346 7.94 13.14 9.84
N ILE A 347 7.83 11.85 10.10
CA ILE A 347 8.43 11.17 11.26
C ILE A 347 9.20 9.93 10.85
N LEU A 348 10.21 9.57 11.62
CA LEU A 348 10.86 8.29 11.61
C LEU A 348 10.30 7.43 12.75
N ILE A 349 9.93 6.20 12.43
CA ILE A 349 9.37 5.22 13.37
C ILE A 349 10.39 4.11 13.53
N SER A 350 10.82 3.86 14.77
CA SER A 350 11.64 2.68 15.13
C SER A 350 10.79 1.68 15.88
N LEU A 351 10.63 0.50 15.29
CA LEU A 351 9.92 -0.64 15.91
C LEU A 351 10.85 -1.33 16.91
N LYS A 352 10.43 -1.51 18.16
CA LYS A 352 11.21 -2.10 19.25
C LYS A 352 10.53 -3.37 19.80
N LYS A 353 11.36 -4.35 20.16
CA LYS A 353 10.94 -5.61 20.81
C LYS A 353 10.57 -5.41 22.26
#